data_af46948b5c05fd54f6fdfc84e671723c
#
_entry.id   af46948b5c05fd54f6fdfc84e671723c
#
_cell.length_a   1.000
_cell.length_b   1.000
_cell.length_c   1.000
_cell.angle_alpha   90.00
_cell.angle_beta   90.00
_cell.angle_gamma   90.00
#
_symmetry.space_group_name_H-M   'P 1'
#
loop_
_entity.id
_entity.type
_entity.pdbx_description
1 polymer ?
#
loop_
_entity_poly.entity_id
_entity_poly.type
_entity_poly.pdbx_seq_one_letter_code
_entity_poly.pdbx_strand_id
1 'polypeptide(L)'
;MSQRSDVLFVTPPSRAQIYQDLSRDLAAIEPPVWAGLLATFVRNHGYDGAILDAEAQGLNHQQTAEAIATVKPRLVVFVIYGQQPSASTQCMPAGRTVCEHLNALANIPTLVMGTHPSALPRRTLLEEPYTYVCQGEGPQTILGLLRVLKDNRGSLRDVPGLWYFEDSHPVGNPTAPLIGDLDRELSGQGWELLDMSRYRAHNWHCFDHLDARTPYASLQTSLGCPFKCSFCCINAPFDQPMLRTWSPDHVIALIDQLVVDYGVTNIKIPDEMFVLNRRHVLGICDRIIERGYHLNVWAYARVDTVQDRILEKLKAAGFNWLGLGIESGSQHVRDGVEKGRFGDREIVSTVERIRSHGIYVAANYIFGLPDDTLTSMRATLDLALELNTEWANFYCAMAYPGSPLYGLAKDKGWPLPDDLGGPGWIGYSQHAYDTLPLPTEQLSATDVLDFRDRAFLEYFQHPSYLGLLHRNFGPHVADHVTEMCSHHVRRRHHDATAMPTV
;
A
#
# COMPACT_ATOMS: atom_id res chain seq x y z
N MET A 1 -30.10 -23.83 -8.64
CA MET A 1 -28.69 -24.10 -8.94
C MET A 1 -27.95 -22.77 -8.72
N SER A 2 -27.08 -22.65 -7.71
CA SER A 2 -26.23 -21.48 -7.54
C SER A 2 -25.37 -21.36 -8.80
N GLN A 3 -25.50 -20.23 -9.51
CA GLN A 3 -24.69 -19.98 -10.70
C GLN A 3 -23.22 -19.88 -10.26
N ARG A 4 -22.36 -20.69 -10.84
CA ARG A 4 -20.92 -20.71 -10.55
C ARG A 4 -20.32 -19.37 -10.94
N SER A 5 -19.66 -18.66 -10.02
CA SER A 5 -19.00 -17.40 -10.33
C SER A 5 -17.92 -17.60 -11.40
N ASP A 6 -17.80 -16.65 -12.33
CA ASP A 6 -16.78 -16.72 -13.38
C ASP A 6 -15.39 -16.42 -12.82
N VAL A 7 -15.30 -15.43 -11.94
CA VAL A 7 -14.04 -15.06 -11.30
C VAL A 7 -14.26 -14.63 -9.85
N LEU A 8 -13.39 -15.10 -8.97
CA LEU A 8 -13.31 -14.67 -7.57
C LEU A 8 -12.00 -13.95 -7.33
N PHE A 9 -12.10 -12.67 -6.97
CA PHE A 9 -10.96 -11.87 -6.55
C PHE A 9 -10.73 -12.08 -5.06
N VAL A 10 -9.50 -12.46 -4.68
CA VAL A 10 -9.16 -12.83 -3.30
C VAL A 10 -8.08 -11.91 -2.76
N THR A 11 -8.35 -11.27 -1.63
CA THR A 11 -7.36 -10.59 -0.80
C THR A 11 -6.98 -11.53 0.34
N PRO A 12 -5.76 -12.08 0.36
CA PRO A 12 -5.34 -13.04 1.38
C PRO A 12 -5.14 -12.37 2.75
N PRO A 13 -5.30 -13.14 3.86
CA PRO A 13 -5.14 -12.62 5.22
C PRO A 13 -3.64 -12.52 5.58
N SER A 14 -3.05 -11.35 5.38
CA SER A 14 -1.62 -11.10 5.55
C SER A 14 -1.26 -10.29 6.81
N ARG A 15 -2.21 -9.53 7.37
CA ARG A 15 -1.98 -8.49 8.37
C ARG A 15 -1.34 -8.99 9.66
N ALA A 16 -1.78 -10.14 10.18
CA ALA A 16 -1.23 -10.70 11.41
C ALA A 16 0.27 -11.06 11.27
N GLN A 17 0.66 -11.61 10.12
CA GLN A 17 2.05 -11.95 9.81
C GLN A 17 2.92 -10.71 9.61
N ILE A 18 2.34 -9.67 8.98
CA ILE A 18 3.03 -8.42 8.65
C ILE A 18 3.21 -7.53 9.88
N TYR A 19 2.17 -7.36 10.71
CA TYR A 19 2.13 -6.38 11.79
C TYR A 19 2.20 -6.98 13.20
N GLN A 20 2.27 -8.31 13.34
CA GLN A 20 2.22 -8.99 14.62
C GLN A 20 1.01 -8.52 15.46
N ASP A 21 1.16 -8.30 16.77
CA ASP A 21 0.07 -7.85 17.66
C ASP A 21 -0.46 -6.44 17.32
N LEU A 22 0.31 -5.58 16.65
CA LEU A 22 -0.17 -4.27 16.17
C LEU A 22 -1.35 -4.38 15.19
N SER A 23 -1.54 -5.56 14.58
CA SER A 23 -2.62 -5.85 13.64
C SER A 23 -4.01 -5.77 14.28
N ARG A 24 -4.15 -6.00 15.60
CA ARG A 24 -5.45 -6.15 16.27
C ARG A 24 -6.20 -4.82 16.33
N ASP A 25 -5.59 -3.80 16.90
CA ASP A 25 -6.29 -2.57 17.26
C ASP A 25 -5.75 -1.29 16.59
N LEU A 26 -4.47 -1.27 16.24
CA LEU A 26 -3.81 -0.07 15.72
C LEU A 26 -3.91 0.07 14.22
N ALA A 27 -3.72 -1.03 13.48
CA ALA A 27 -3.74 -1.01 12.02
C ALA A 27 -5.17 -0.80 11.45
N ALA A 28 -5.24 -0.15 10.29
CA ALA A 28 -6.48 -0.07 9.51
C ALA A 28 -6.90 -1.46 8.98
N ILE A 29 -8.17 -1.58 8.62
CA ILE A 29 -8.68 -2.61 7.72
C ILE A 29 -9.19 -1.85 6.51
N GLU A 30 -8.50 -1.96 5.39
CA GLU A 30 -8.78 -1.17 4.19
C GLU A 30 -9.54 -1.99 3.14
N PRO A 31 -10.54 -1.39 2.46
CA PRO A 31 -11.19 -2.06 1.33
C PRO A 31 -10.15 -2.38 0.25
N PRO A 32 -10.27 -3.54 -0.43
CA PRO A 32 -9.32 -3.96 -1.44
C PRO A 32 -9.60 -3.26 -2.78
N VAL A 33 -9.15 -2.01 -2.92
CA VAL A 33 -9.45 -1.12 -4.06
C VAL A 33 -9.19 -1.80 -5.41
N TRP A 34 -8.04 -2.44 -5.59
CA TRP A 34 -7.73 -3.13 -6.84
C TRP A 34 -8.67 -4.30 -7.13
N ALA A 35 -9.04 -5.09 -6.14
CA ALA A 35 -10.03 -6.15 -6.32
C ALA A 35 -11.40 -5.56 -6.75
N GLY A 36 -11.79 -4.43 -6.16
CA GLY A 36 -13.01 -3.71 -6.52
C GLY A 36 -13.00 -3.18 -7.96
N LEU A 37 -11.91 -2.52 -8.37
CA LEU A 37 -11.73 -2.03 -9.76
C LEU A 37 -11.83 -3.17 -10.77
N LEU A 38 -11.14 -4.29 -10.51
CA LEU A 38 -11.12 -5.45 -11.39
C LEU A 38 -12.46 -6.19 -11.44
N ALA A 39 -13.12 -6.35 -10.29
CA ALA A 39 -14.44 -6.98 -10.23
C ALA A 39 -15.48 -6.16 -11.00
N THR A 40 -15.49 -4.83 -10.83
CA THR A 40 -16.34 -3.94 -11.60
C THR A 40 -16.03 -4.01 -13.09
N PHE A 41 -14.75 -3.99 -13.46
CA PHE A 41 -14.34 -4.10 -14.86
C PHE A 41 -14.86 -5.37 -15.54
N VAL A 42 -14.68 -6.55 -14.92
CA VAL A 42 -15.16 -7.79 -15.53
C VAL A 42 -16.68 -7.89 -15.58
N ARG A 43 -17.37 -7.33 -14.57
CA ARG A 43 -18.85 -7.24 -14.56
C ARG A 43 -19.38 -6.39 -15.69
N ASN A 44 -18.74 -5.27 -15.98
CA ASN A 44 -19.07 -4.39 -17.13
C ASN A 44 -18.85 -5.10 -18.49
N HIS A 45 -18.03 -6.16 -18.49
CA HIS A 45 -17.81 -7.00 -19.69
C HIS A 45 -18.65 -8.28 -19.71
N GLY A 46 -19.66 -8.41 -18.84
CA GLY A 46 -20.63 -9.52 -18.84
C GLY A 46 -20.18 -10.79 -18.12
N TYR A 47 -19.16 -10.71 -17.28
CA TYR A 47 -18.71 -11.82 -16.43
C TYR A 47 -19.18 -11.64 -14.99
N ASP A 48 -19.47 -12.75 -14.32
CA ASP A 48 -19.83 -12.75 -12.90
C ASP A 48 -18.56 -12.68 -12.05
N GLY A 49 -18.26 -11.47 -11.52
CA GLY A 49 -17.12 -11.17 -10.64
C GLY A 49 -17.56 -10.99 -9.19
N ALA A 50 -16.91 -11.70 -8.27
CA ALA A 50 -17.12 -11.59 -6.83
C ALA A 50 -15.79 -11.31 -6.11
N ILE A 51 -15.88 -10.80 -4.87
CA ILE A 51 -14.70 -10.51 -4.02
C ILE A 51 -14.78 -11.34 -2.75
N LEU A 52 -13.67 -11.96 -2.36
CA LEU A 52 -13.45 -12.55 -1.05
C LEU A 52 -12.31 -11.77 -0.37
N ASP A 53 -12.66 -10.83 0.47
CA ASP A 53 -11.69 -10.16 1.34
C ASP A 53 -11.54 -10.96 2.64
N ALA A 54 -10.58 -11.88 2.64
CA ALA A 54 -10.33 -12.74 3.79
C ALA A 54 -9.79 -11.97 5.00
N GLU A 55 -9.08 -10.87 4.74
CA GLU A 55 -8.56 -9.98 5.79
C GLU A 55 -9.70 -9.31 6.57
N ALA A 56 -10.65 -8.70 5.88
CA ALA A 56 -11.80 -8.04 6.50
C ALA A 56 -12.77 -9.03 7.14
N GLN A 57 -12.85 -10.26 6.61
CA GLN A 57 -13.70 -11.32 7.17
C GLN A 57 -13.07 -12.05 8.35
N GLY A 58 -11.79 -11.77 8.67
CA GLY A 58 -11.06 -12.43 9.76
C GLY A 58 -10.81 -13.92 9.53
N LEU A 59 -10.75 -14.35 8.26
CA LEU A 59 -10.46 -15.73 7.91
C LEU A 59 -8.96 -16.02 8.03
N ASN A 60 -8.60 -17.23 8.45
CA ASN A 60 -7.24 -17.72 8.31
C ASN A 60 -7.00 -18.31 6.91
N HIS A 61 -5.75 -18.71 6.60
CA HIS A 61 -5.37 -19.20 5.27
C HIS A 61 -6.18 -20.44 4.85
N GLN A 62 -6.39 -21.40 5.76
CA GLN A 62 -7.17 -22.61 5.49
C GLN A 62 -8.65 -22.28 5.25
N GLN A 63 -9.25 -21.48 6.12
CA GLN A 63 -10.65 -21.04 5.98
C GLN A 63 -10.86 -20.26 4.67
N THR A 64 -9.88 -19.46 4.26
CA THR A 64 -9.91 -18.76 2.98
C THR A 64 -9.95 -19.75 1.80
N ALA A 65 -9.09 -20.76 1.82
CA ALA A 65 -9.06 -21.80 0.78
C ALA A 65 -10.37 -22.61 0.75
N GLU A 66 -10.95 -22.98 1.90
CA GLU A 66 -12.23 -23.67 2.01
C GLU A 66 -13.39 -22.82 1.45
N ALA A 67 -13.39 -21.50 1.74
CA ALA A 67 -14.38 -20.57 1.19
C ALA A 67 -14.29 -20.51 -0.35
N ILE A 68 -13.08 -20.40 -0.90
CA ILE A 68 -12.84 -20.43 -2.35
C ILE A 68 -13.34 -21.75 -2.96
N ALA A 69 -12.99 -22.89 -2.35
CA ALA A 69 -13.39 -24.21 -2.83
C ALA A 69 -14.91 -24.42 -2.77
N THR A 70 -15.61 -23.75 -1.84
CA THR A 70 -17.07 -23.78 -1.73
C THR A 70 -17.75 -23.01 -2.87
N VAL A 71 -17.23 -21.83 -3.22
CA VAL A 71 -17.72 -20.98 -4.35
C VAL A 71 -17.48 -21.66 -5.68
N LYS A 72 -16.39 -22.41 -5.85
CA LYS A 72 -15.99 -23.10 -7.09
C LYS A 72 -15.96 -22.18 -8.31
N PRO A 73 -15.26 -21.04 -8.25
CA PRO A 73 -15.17 -20.13 -9.39
C PRO A 73 -14.46 -20.81 -10.58
N ARG A 74 -14.57 -20.25 -11.78
CA ARG A 74 -13.80 -20.71 -12.94
C ARG A 74 -12.34 -20.28 -12.87
N LEU A 75 -12.11 -19.09 -12.28
CA LEU A 75 -10.79 -18.51 -12.07
C LEU A 75 -10.75 -17.86 -10.68
N VAL A 76 -9.67 -18.09 -9.93
CA VAL A 76 -9.34 -17.34 -8.73
C VAL A 76 -8.26 -16.32 -9.08
N VAL A 77 -8.45 -15.05 -8.73
CA VAL A 77 -7.46 -14.00 -8.89
C VAL A 77 -6.99 -13.54 -7.52
N PHE A 78 -5.76 -13.89 -7.16
CA PHE A 78 -5.11 -13.38 -5.96
C PHE A 78 -4.60 -11.95 -6.22
N VAL A 79 -5.23 -10.97 -5.57
CA VAL A 79 -4.92 -9.55 -5.71
C VAL A 79 -3.96 -9.17 -4.57
N ILE A 80 -2.66 -9.18 -4.89
CA ILE A 80 -1.59 -9.02 -3.90
C ILE A 80 -1.10 -7.57 -3.89
N TYR A 81 -1.90 -6.73 -3.25
CA TYR A 81 -1.51 -5.36 -2.88
C TYR A 81 -1.61 -5.23 -1.35
N GLY A 82 -0.70 -4.47 -0.74
CA GLY A 82 -0.83 -4.09 0.66
C GLY A 82 -1.68 -2.83 0.82
N GLN A 83 -1.67 -2.25 2.01
CA GLN A 83 -2.29 -0.94 2.28
C GLN A 83 -1.65 0.18 1.44
N GLN A 84 -0.45 -0.07 0.94
CA GLN A 84 0.25 0.67 -0.09
C GLN A 84 0.70 -0.30 -1.18
N PRO A 85 0.69 0.09 -2.46
CA PRO A 85 1.13 -0.79 -3.55
C PRO A 85 2.57 -1.32 -3.39
N SER A 86 3.47 -0.56 -2.79
CA SER A 86 4.83 -1.01 -2.45
C SER A 86 4.86 -2.17 -1.44
N ALA A 87 3.82 -2.33 -0.64
CA ALA A 87 3.71 -3.41 0.34
C ALA A 87 3.28 -4.77 -0.26
N SER A 88 3.17 -4.89 -1.58
CA SER A 88 2.78 -6.10 -2.30
C SER A 88 3.69 -7.30 -1.95
N THR A 89 5.00 -7.11 -1.95
CA THR A 89 5.98 -8.19 -1.72
C THR A 89 5.77 -8.91 -0.38
N GLN A 90 5.53 -8.19 0.69
CA GLN A 90 5.34 -8.77 2.03
C GLN A 90 4.02 -9.55 2.17
N CYS A 91 3.07 -9.36 1.25
CA CYS A 91 1.79 -10.08 1.23
C CYS A 91 1.86 -11.39 0.43
N MET A 92 2.92 -11.62 -0.35
CA MET A 92 3.10 -12.85 -1.14
C MET A 92 3.02 -14.14 -0.31
N PRO A 93 3.63 -14.25 0.89
CA PRO A 93 3.57 -15.47 1.69
C PRO A 93 2.14 -15.87 2.09
N ALA A 94 1.28 -14.92 2.42
CA ALA A 94 -0.11 -15.21 2.75
C ALA A 94 -0.87 -15.75 1.51
N GLY A 95 -0.68 -15.15 0.35
CA GLY A 95 -1.24 -15.63 -0.91
C GLY A 95 -0.77 -17.03 -1.28
N ARG A 96 0.56 -17.30 -1.13
CA ARG A 96 1.15 -18.63 -1.31
C ARG A 96 0.45 -19.68 -0.45
N THR A 97 0.37 -19.45 0.86
CA THR A 97 -0.20 -20.41 1.80
C THR A 97 -1.66 -20.70 1.49
N VAL A 98 -2.47 -19.66 1.15
CA VAL A 98 -3.87 -19.88 0.73
C VAL A 98 -3.92 -20.71 -0.56
N CYS A 99 -3.06 -20.42 -1.54
CA CYS A 99 -3.03 -21.16 -2.81
C CYS A 99 -2.61 -22.63 -2.62
N GLU A 100 -1.64 -22.91 -1.75
CA GLU A 100 -1.22 -24.28 -1.40
C GLU A 100 -2.39 -25.07 -0.76
N HIS A 101 -3.10 -24.48 0.21
CA HIS A 101 -4.30 -25.11 0.79
C HIS A 101 -5.40 -25.32 -0.27
N LEU A 102 -5.62 -24.34 -1.16
CA LEU A 102 -6.61 -24.46 -2.23
C LEU A 102 -6.26 -25.59 -3.20
N ASN A 103 -5.01 -25.70 -3.63
CA ASN A 103 -4.54 -26.74 -4.53
C ASN A 103 -4.69 -28.15 -3.93
N ALA A 104 -4.65 -28.28 -2.61
CA ALA A 104 -4.94 -29.54 -1.92
C ALA A 104 -6.44 -29.87 -1.87
N LEU A 105 -7.32 -28.89 -1.94
CA LEU A 105 -8.78 -29.07 -1.85
C LEU A 105 -9.47 -29.16 -3.21
N ALA A 106 -8.99 -28.42 -4.21
CA ALA A 106 -9.68 -28.28 -5.50
C ALA A 106 -8.71 -27.92 -6.63
N ASN A 107 -8.95 -28.44 -7.82
CA ASN A 107 -8.23 -28.06 -9.02
C ASN A 107 -8.93 -26.88 -9.72
N ILE A 108 -8.65 -25.66 -9.24
CA ILE A 108 -9.22 -24.42 -9.78
C ILE A 108 -8.05 -23.58 -10.30
N PRO A 109 -8.10 -23.08 -11.55
CA PRO A 109 -7.05 -22.19 -12.08
C PRO A 109 -6.89 -20.93 -11.21
N THR A 110 -5.65 -20.56 -10.93
CA THR A 110 -5.31 -19.41 -10.10
C THR A 110 -4.42 -18.43 -10.88
N LEU A 111 -4.69 -17.15 -10.76
CA LEU A 111 -3.89 -16.05 -11.28
C LEU A 111 -3.42 -15.19 -10.10
N VAL A 112 -2.14 -14.87 -10.03
CA VAL A 112 -1.64 -13.87 -9.07
C VAL A 112 -1.29 -12.58 -9.77
N MET A 113 -1.62 -11.45 -9.15
CA MET A 113 -1.31 -10.10 -9.64
C MET A 113 -0.98 -9.14 -8.51
N GLY A 114 -0.30 -8.06 -8.87
CA GLY A 114 0.12 -7.00 -7.95
C GLY A 114 1.45 -6.40 -8.38
N THR A 115 2.00 -5.51 -7.55
CA THR A 115 3.28 -4.86 -7.84
C THR A 115 4.43 -5.88 -7.89
N HIS A 116 4.48 -6.80 -6.93
CA HIS A 116 5.50 -7.85 -6.89
C HIS A 116 5.42 -8.83 -8.08
N PRO A 117 4.28 -9.45 -8.40
CA PRO A 117 4.18 -10.31 -9.57
C PRO A 117 4.50 -9.60 -10.89
N SER A 118 4.16 -8.31 -11.01
CA SER A 118 4.51 -7.51 -12.18
C SER A 118 6.01 -7.27 -12.29
N ALA A 119 6.71 -7.08 -11.17
CA ALA A 119 8.15 -6.85 -11.14
C ALA A 119 8.97 -8.12 -11.41
N LEU A 120 8.50 -9.28 -10.94
CA LEU A 120 9.21 -10.57 -11.02
C LEU A 120 8.31 -11.68 -11.60
N PRO A 121 7.68 -11.51 -12.78
CA PRO A 121 6.63 -12.42 -13.23
C PRO A 121 7.16 -13.84 -13.49
N ARG A 122 8.33 -13.97 -14.12
CA ARG A 122 8.95 -15.27 -14.38
C ARG A 122 9.33 -16.00 -13.08
N ARG A 123 9.91 -15.26 -12.11
CA ARG A 123 10.31 -15.82 -10.83
C ARG A 123 9.08 -16.24 -10.02
N THR A 124 8.06 -15.40 -10.00
CA THR A 124 6.76 -15.70 -9.34
C THR A 124 6.14 -16.98 -9.92
N LEU A 125 6.14 -17.15 -11.27
CA LEU A 125 5.61 -18.36 -11.89
C LEU A 125 6.40 -19.62 -11.52
N LEU A 126 7.72 -19.51 -11.36
CA LEU A 126 8.60 -20.64 -11.06
C LEU A 126 8.59 -21.05 -9.58
N GLU A 127 8.44 -20.09 -8.67
CA GLU A 127 8.63 -20.30 -7.23
C GLU A 127 7.32 -20.36 -6.43
N GLU A 128 6.21 -19.86 -7.02
CA GLU A 128 4.94 -19.77 -6.32
C GLU A 128 3.88 -20.75 -6.87
N PRO A 129 2.90 -21.20 -6.08
CA PRO A 129 2.00 -22.31 -6.46
C PRO A 129 0.84 -21.87 -7.38
N TYR A 130 0.95 -20.75 -8.07
CA TYR A 130 -0.09 -20.22 -8.95
C TYR A 130 -0.04 -20.84 -10.35
N THR A 131 -1.22 -21.01 -10.98
CA THR A 131 -1.31 -21.48 -12.37
C THR A 131 -0.81 -20.44 -13.36
N TYR A 132 -1.11 -19.18 -13.08
CA TYR A 132 -0.84 -18.02 -13.93
C TYR A 132 -0.30 -16.85 -13.13
N VAL A 133 0.49 -15.99 -13.79
CA VAL A 133 0.95 -14.72 -13.24
C VAL A 133 0.58 -13.60 -14.19
N CYS A 134 0.06 -12.49 -13.67
CA CYS A 134 -0.22 -11.29 -14.42
C CYS A 134 0.95 -10.30 -14.28
N GLN A 135 1.53 -9.90 -15.39
CA GLN A 135 2.43 -8.77 -15.49
C GLN A 135 1.65 -7.55 -15.99
N GLY A 136 1.50 -6.53 -15.15
CA GLY A 136 0.79 -5.30 -15.47
C GLY A 136 -0.44 -5.02 -14.63
N GLU A 137 -1.32 -4.14 -15.10
CA GLU A 137 -2.50 -3.66 -14.36
C GLU A 137 -3.57 -4.72 -14.08
N GLY A 138 -3.69 -5.71 -14.96
CA GLY A 138 -4.59 -6.84 -14.80
C GLY A 138 -5.87 -6.84 -15.64
N PRO A 139 -6.60 -5.75 -15.90
CA PRO A 139 -7.91 -5.79 -16.53
C PRO A 139 -7.95 -6.57 -17.84
N GLN A 140 -7.07 -6.25 -18.80
CA GLN A 140 -7.02 -6.91 -20.09
C GLN A 140 -6.54 -8.37 -20.01
N THR A 141 -5.59 -8.66 -19.12
CA THR A 141 -5.10 -10.02 -18.86
C THR A 141 -6.23 -10.92 -18.31
N ILE A 142 -6.97 -10.44 -17.31
CA ILE A 142 -8.07 -11.19 -16.71
C ILE A 142 -9.19 -11.40 -17.71
N LEU A 143 -9.56 -10.37 -18.47
CA LEU A 143 -10.59 -10.46 -19.51
C LEU A 143 -10.19 -11.47 -20.61
N GLY A 144 -8.94 -11.41 -21.07
CA GLY A 144 -8.40 -12.35 -22.03
C GLY A 144 -8.44 -13.80 -21.51
N LEU A 145 -8.02 -14.00 -20.26
CA LEU A 145 -8.03 -15.32 -19.62
C LEU A 145 -9.45 -15.86 -19.43
N LEU A 146 -10.43 -15.03 -19.05
CA LEU A 146 -11.85 -15.42 -18.94
C LEU A 146 -12.42 -15.83 -20.31
N ARG A 147 -12.06 -15.15 -21.41
CA ARG A 147 -12.46 -15.55 -22.77
C ARG A 147 -11.96 -16.95 -23.12
N VAL A 148 -10.71 -17.26 -22.73
CA VAL A 148 -10.15 -18.61 -22.94
C VAL A 148 -10.85 -19.65 -22.06
N LEU A 149 -10.97 -19.40 -20.75
CA LEU A 149 -11.43 -20.39 -19.77
C LEU A 149 -12.94 -20.60 -19.76
N LYS A 150 -13.73 -19.56 -20.04
CA LYS A 150 -15.20 -19.62 -20.04
C LYS A 150 -15.79 -19.76 -21.44
N ASP A 151 -15.36 -18.90 -22.36
CA ASP A 151 -15.99 -18.78 -23.67
C ASP A 151 -15.35 -19.72 -24.71
N ASN A 152 -14.22 -20.38 -24.39
CA ASN A 152 -13.41 -21.18 -25.28
C ASN A 152 -12.97 -20.39 -26.53
N ARG A 153 -12.62 -19.10 -26.35
CA ARG A 153 -12.21 -18.19 -27.42
C ARG A 153 -10.75 -17.79 -27.26
N GLY A 154 -9.97 -17.95 -28.33
CA GLY A 154 -8.54 -17.67 -28.34
C GLY A 154 -7.71 -18.76 -27.63
N SER A 155 -6.47 -18.44 -27.35
CA SER A 155 -5.52 -19.30 -26.65
C SER A 155 -4.78 -18.53 -25.55
N LEU A 156 -4.07 -19.22 -24.67
CA LEU A 156 -3.24 -18.56 -23.65
C LEU A 156 -2.18 -17.65 -24.26
N ARG A 157 -1.70 -17.96 -25.47
CA ARG A 157 -0.73 -17.14 -26.22
C ARG A 157 -1.26 -15.78 -26.65
N ASP A 158 -2.59 -15.62 -26.71
CA ASP A 158 -3.25 -14.39 -27.13
C ASP A 158 -3.59 -13.48 -25.93
N VAL A 159 -3.36 -13.93 -24.68
CA VAL A 159 -3.71 -13.18 -23.47
C VAL A 159 -2.56 -12.22 -23.10
N PRO A 160 -2.72 -10.89 -23.25
CA PRO A 160 -1.62 -9.98 -23.02
C PRO A 160 -1.25 -9.90 -21.52
N GLY A 161 0.05 -9.79 -21.22
CA GLY A 161 0.57 -9.73 -19.85
C GLY A 161 0.50 -11.04 -19.06
N LEU A 162 0.10 -12.15 -19.70
CA LEU A 162 0.01 -13.45 -19.04
C LEU A 162 1.35 -14.17 -19.04
N TRP A 163 1.72 -14.71 -17.88
CA TRP A 163 2.78 -15.69 -17.71
C TRP A 163 2.19 -17.04 -17.33
N TYR A 164 2.61 -18.11 -17.99
CA TYR A 164 2.10 -19.47 -17.83
C TYR A 164 3.14 -20.52 -18.23
N PHE A 165 2.89 -21.77 -17.91
CA PHE A 165 3.71 -22.89 -18.41
C PHE A 165 3.15 -23.43 -19.72
N GLU A 166 4.02 -23.57 -20.72
CA GLU A 166 3.78 -24.30 -21.95
C GLU A 166 4.85 -25.40 -22.07
N ASP A 167 4.42 -26.65 -22.17
CA ASP A 167 5.31 -27.81 -22.19
C ASP A 167 6.38 -27.77 -21.09
N SER A 168 5.97 -27.42 -19.88
CA SER A 168 6.82 -27.27 -18.68
C SER A 168 7.85 -26.12 -18.75
N HIS A 169 7.76 -25.24 -19.74
CA HIS A 169 8.60 -24.05 -19.86
C HIS A 169 7.80 -22.79 -19.50
N PRO A 170 8.39 -21.85 -18.71
CA PRO A 170 7.73 -20.59 -18.41
C PRO A 170 7.71 -19.68 -19.65
N VAL A 171 6.52 -19.27 -20.07
CA VAL A 171 6.28 -18.39 -21.21
C VAL A 171 5.61 -17.11 -20.71
N GLY A 172 6.09 -15.95 -21.16
CA GLY A 172 5.49 -14.64 -20.92
C GLY A 172 5.04 -14.00 -22.23
N ASN A 173 3.78 -13.60 -22.26
CA ASN A 173 3.24 -12.84 -23.39
C ASN A 173 3.61 -11.35 -23.30
N PRO A 174 3.55 -10.58 -24.39
CA PRO A 174 3.73 -9.13 -24.34
C PRO A 174 2.79 -8.48 -23.33
N THR A 175 3.26 -7.43 -22.66
CA THR A 175 2.48 -6.69 -21.66
C THR A 175 1.18 -6.14 -22.26
N ALA A 176 0.13 -6.08 -21.43
CA ALA A 176 -1.14 -5.50 -21.84
C ALA A 176 -1.02 -3.98 -22.01
N PRO A 177 -1.73 -3.39 -22.99
CA PRO A 177 -1.88 -1.94 -23.03
C PRO A 177 -2.51 -1.43 -21.74
N LEU A 178 -2.03 -0.29 -21.24
CA LEU A 178 -2.62 0.37 -20.09
C LEU A 178 -4.03 0.89 -20.41
N ILE A 179 -4.91 0.86 -19.41
CA ILE A 179 -6.25 1.44 -19.53
C ILE A 179 -6.11 2.96 -19.75
N GLY A 180 -6.62 3.47 -20.86
CA GLY A 180 -6.50 4.89 -21.23
C GLY A 180 -7.62 5.76 -20.64
N ASP A 181 -8.86 5.31 -20.72
CA ASP A 181 -10.04 6.01 -20.23
C ASP A 181 -10.51 5.37 -18.91
N LEU A 182 -10.02 5.93 -17.79
CA LEU A 182 -10.32 5.39 -16.47
C LEU A 182 -11.81 5.53 -16.11
N ASP A 183 -12.45 6.62 -16.48
CA ASP A 183 -13.87 6.87 -16.17
C ASP A 183 -14.76 5.80 -16.79
N ARG A 184 -14.47 5.44 -18.03
CA ARG A 184 -15.28 4.46 -18.78
C ARG A 184 -14.94 3.03 -18.42
N GLU A 185 -13.64 2.70 -18.33
CA GLU A 185 -13.22 1.31 -18.26
C GLU A 185 -13.03 0.81 -16.82
N LEU A 186 -12.61 1.68 -15.89
CA LEU A 186 -12.51 1.38 -14.45
C LEU A 186 -13.53 2.23 -13.67
N SER A 187 -14.79 2.11 -14.03
CA SER A 187 -15.87 3.00 -13.64
C SER A 187 -16.38 2.86 -12.21
N GLY A 188 -15.93 1.87 -11.45
CA GLY A 188 -16.39 1.65 -10.06
C GLY A 188 -15.34 0.93 -9.24
N GLN A 189 -15.46 1.03 -7.92
CA GLN A 189 -14.50 0.43 -6.98
C GLN A 189 -15.09 -0.75 -6.19
N GLY A 190 -16.25 -1.27 -6.62
CA GLY A 190 -16.81 -2.54 -6.19
C GLY A 190 -17.28 -2.61 -4.74
N TRP A 191 -17.59 -1.46 -4.11
CA TRP A 191 -18.04 -1.45 -2.70
C TRP A 191 -19.33 -2.22 -2.46
N GLU A 192 -20.20 -2.32 -3.46
CA GLU A 192 -21.44 -3.12 -3.42
C GLU A 192 -21.18 -4.64 -3.33
N LEU A 193 -19.94 -5.06 -3.55
CA LEU A 193 -19.49 -6.45 -3.41
C LEU A 193 -18.87 -6.74 -2.05
N LEU A 194 -18.77 -5.73 -1.16
CA LEU A 194 -18.08 -5.76 0.11
C LEU A 194 -19.06 -5.47 1.27
N ASP A 195 -18.75 -6.04 2.42
CA ASP A 195 -19.40 -5.63 3.68
C ASP A 195 -18.66 -4.40 4.24
N MET A 196 -19.11 -3.19 3.85
CA MET A 196 -18.45 -1.93 4.20
C MET A 196 -18.39 -1.66 5.71
N SER A 197 -19.17 -2.36 6.53
CA SER A 197 -19.12 -2.23 7.99
C SER A 197 -17.84 -2.81 8.62
N ARG A 198 -17.08 -3.63 7.88
CA ARG A 198 -15.86 -4.29 8.36
C ARG A 198 -14.60 -3.43 8.25
N TYR A 199 -14.66 -2.33 7.52
CA TYR A 199 -13.50 -1.48 7.27
C TYR A 199 -13.38 -0.37 8.31
N ARG A 200 -12.14 -0.13 8.72
CA ARG A 200 -11.83 0.90 9.72
C ARG A 200 -10.56 1.68 9.36
N ALA A 201 -10.55 2.96 9.64
CA ALA A 201 -9.40 3.84 9.45
C ALA A 201 -8.24 3.50 10.42
N HIS A 202 -7.04 3.97 10.12
CA HIS A 202 -5.95 4.03 11.09
C HIS A 202 -6.36 4.88 12.31
N ASN A 203 -5.83 4.55 13.48
CA ASN A 203 -6.09 5.32 14.71
C ASN A 203 -5.73 6.81 14.54
N TRP A 204 -4.54 7.12 14.02
CA TRP A 204 -4.07 8.50 13.84
C TRP A 204 -4.95 9.32 12.87
N HIS A 205 -5.54 8.71 11.87
CA HIS A 205 -6.47 9.39 10.95
C HIS A 205 -7.70 9.95 11.69
N CYS A 206 -8.05 9.34 12.80
CA CYS A 206 -9.21 9.69 13.63
C CYS A 206 -8.83 10.26 15.00
N PHE A 207 -7.69 10.92 15.16
CA PHE A 207 -7.28 11.50 16.44
C PHE A 207 -8.28 12.54 17.00
N ASP A 208 -9.01 13.22 16.13
CA ASP A 208 -10.12 14.08 16.56
C ASP A 208 -11.30 13.29 17.16
N HIS A 209 -11.47 12.00 16.75
CA HIS A 209 -12.58 11.14 17.15
C HIS A 209 -12.14 9.65 17.11
N LEU A 210 -11.33 9.21 18.06
CA LEU A 210 -10.76 7.85 18.08
C LEU A 210 -11.81 6.73 18.01
N ASP A 211 -12.99 6.94 18.53
CA ASP A 211 -14.09 5.97 18.52
C ASP A 211 -14.83 5.92 17.17
N ALA A 212 -14.61 6.90 16.29
CA ALA A 212 -15.30 7.03 15.00
C ALA A 212 -14.42 6.59 13.81
N ARG A 213 -13.71 5.46 13.94
CA ARG A 213 -12.86 4.89 12.88
C ARG A 213 -13.65 4.20 11.76
N THR A 214 -14.93 3.95 11.98
CA THR A 214 -15.89 3.33 11.08
C THR A 214 -17.13 4.21 10.99
N PRO A 215 -17.78 4.39 9.83
CA PRO A 215 -17.44 3.77 8.53
C PRO A 215 -16.23 4.42 7.84
N TYR A 216 -15.55 3.63 7.00
CA TYR A 216 -14.29 4.01 6.36
C TYR A 216 -14.18 3.43 4.95
N ALA A 217 -13.57 4.17 4.03
CA ALA A 217 -13.23 3.69 2.70
C ALA A 217 -11.89 4.23 2.21
N SER A 218 -11.27 3.47 1.29
CA SER A 218 -10.21 3.95 0.41
C SER A 218 -10.79 4.24 -0.96
N LEU A 219 -10.42 5.37 -1.55
CA LEU A 219 -10.89 5.84 -2.85
C LEU A 219 -9.70 6.22 -3.73
N GLN A 220 -9.46 5.45 -4.80
CA GLN A 220 -8.43 5.78 -5.79
C GLN A 220 -8.96 6.84 -6.76
N THR A 221 -8.18 7.91 -6.97
CA THR A 221 -8.53 8.99 -7.91
C THR A 221 -7.53 9.16 -9.05
N SER A 222 -6.36 8.52 -8.92
CA SER A 222 -5.33 8.46 -9.95
C SER A 222 -4.51 7.19 -9.87
N LEU A 223 -3.83 6.82 -10.94
CA LEU A 223 -2.94 5.65 -11.04
C LEU A 223 -1.56 6.06 -11.51
N GLY A 224 -0.54 5.57 -10.79
CA GLY A 224 0.87 5.74 -11.10
C GLY A 224 1.46 7.05 -10.58
N CYS A 225 2.77 7.19 -10.73
CA CYS A 225 3.55 8.33 -10.28
C CYS A 225 4.59 8.72 -11.33
N PRO A 226 4.71 10.01 -11.69
CA PRO A 226 5.68 10.45 -12.71
C PRO A 226 7.11 10.58 -12.18
N PHE A 227 7.31 10.47 -10.87
CA PHE A 227 8.63 10.55 -10.25
C PHE A 227 9.41 9.23 -10.35
N LYS A 228 10.75 9.31 -10.22
CA LYS A 228 11.68 8.20 -10.39
C LYS A 228 12.50 7.90 -9.14
N CYS A 229 11.95 8.15 -7.94
CA CYS A 229 12.66 7.86 -6.70
C CYS A 229 13.18 6.41 -6.71
N SER A 230 14.48 6.23 -6.48
CA SER A 230 15.16 4.95 -6.71
C SER A 230 14.69 3.82 -5.77
N PHE A 231 14.17 4.15 -4.60
CA PHE A 231 13.62 3.19 -3.64
C PHE A 231 12.19 2.73 -3.97
N CYS A 232 11.50 3.38 -4.93
CA CYS A 232 10.08 3.19 -5.16
C CYS A 232 9.80 2.18 -6.29
N CYS A 233 8.92 1.21 -6.04
CA CYS A 233 8.51 0.18 -6.98
C CYS A 233 7.11 0.39 -7.59
N ILE A 234 6.47 1.53 -7.31
CA ILE A 234 5.06 1.79 -7.59
C ILE A 234 4.68 1.67 -9.07
N ASN A 235 5.64 1.95 -9.96
CA ASN A 235 5.43 1.90 -11.39
C ASN A 235 5.61 0.50 -12.02
N ALA A 236 5.94 -0.53 -11.25
CA ALA A 236 6.15 -1.87 -11.79
C ALA A 236 4.94 -2.43 -12.58
N PRO A 237 3.67 -2.22 -12.16
CA PRO A 237 2.52 -2.63 -12.95
C PRO A 237 2.29 -1.80 -14.22
N PHE A 238 2.93 -0.64 -14.35
CA PHE A 238 2.73 0.32 -15.45
C PHE A 238 3.91 0.38 -16.43
N ASP A 239 5.01 -0.32 -16.12
CA ASP A 239 6.26 -0.37 -16.90
C ASP A 239 6.96 0.98 -17.13
N GLN A 240 6.36 2.09 -16.70
CA GLN A 240 6.94 3.44 -16.82
C GLN A 240 6.34 4.43 -15.82
N PRO A 241 7.10 5.47 -15.44
CA PRO A 241 6.58 6.58 -14.67
C PRO A 241 5.50 7.35 -15.43
N MET A 242 4.29 7.42 -14.89
CA MET A 242 3.16 8.13 -15.49
C MET A 242 2.11 8.47 -14.45
N LEU A 243 1.18 9.36 -14.80
CA LEU A 243 0.01 9.67 -14.00
C LEU A 243 -1.22 9.68 -14.89
N ARG A 244 -2.22 8.87 -14.56
CA ARG A 244 -3.56 8.87 -15.17
C ARG A 244 -4.58 9.16 -14.07
N THR A 245 -5.59 9.96 -14.37
CA THR A 245 -6.59 10.40 -13.39
C THR A 245 -7.98 10.07 -13.88
N TRP A 246 -8.87 9.69 -12.96
CA TRP A 246 -10.30 9.82 -13.21
C TRP A 246 -10.68 11.31 -13.30
N SER A 247 -11.77 11.62 -13.98
CA SER A 247 -12.27 13.00 -13.98
C SER A 247 -12.81 13.38 -12.59
N PRO A 248 -12.78 14.67 -12.21
CA PRO A 248 -13.40 15.11 -10.97
C PRO A 248 -14.91 14.83 -10.89
N ASP A 249 -15.61 14.79 -12.03
CA ASP A 249 -17.04 14.42 -12.08
C ASP A 249 -17.25 12.94 -11.75
N HIS A 250 -16.37 12.08 -12.21
CA HIS A 250 -16.39 10.66 -11.85
C HIS A 250 -16.06 10.45 -10.37
N VAL A 251 -15.02 11.11 -9.88
CA VAL A 251 -14.59 10.99 -8.47
C VAL A 251 -15.69 11.44 -7.50
N ILE A 252 -16.38 12.56 -7.79
CA ILE A 252 -17.46 13.01 -6.89
C ILE A 252 -18.66 12.06 -6.92
N ALA A 253 -18.96 11.41 -8.04
CA ALA A 253 -20.01 10.38 -8.08
C ALA A 253 -19.68 9.17 -7.20
N LEU A 254 -18.40 8.77 -7.15
CA LEU A 254 -17.92 7.74 -6.23
C LEU A 254 -18.01 8.19 -4.75
N ILE A 255 -17.67 9.45 -4.46
CA ILE A 255 -17.82 10.01 -3.10
C ILE A 255 -19.31 10.11 -2.73
N ASP A 256 -20.19 10.52 -3.64
CA ASP A 256 -21.64 10.53 -3.44
C ASP A 256 -22.14 9.13 -3.03
N GLN A 257 -21.70 8.07 -3.72
CA GLN A 257 -22.01 6.68 -3.35
C GLN A 257 -21.51 6.33 -1.95
N LEU A 258 -20.27 6.64 -1.61
CA LEU A 258 -19.70 6.35 -0.28
C LEU A 258 -20.48 7.05 0.84
N VAL A 259 -20.82 8.31 0.66
CA VAL A 259 -21.53 9.12 1.67
C VAL A 259 -23.00 8.71 1.79
N VAL A 260 -23.70 8.58 0.65
CA VAL A 260 -25.16 8.37 0.64
C VAL A 260 -25.53 6.93 0.94
N ASP A 261 -24.83 5.95 0.31
CA ASP A 261 -25.21 4.55 0.42
C ASP A 261 -24.59 3.87 1.64
N TYR A 262 -23.39 4.31 2.08
CA TYR A 262 -22.63 3.65 3.15
C TYR A 262 -22.38 4.55 4.38
N GLY A 263 -22.74 5.83 4.33
CA GLY A 263 -22.52 6.77 5.44
C GLY A 263 -21.04 7.03 5.74
N VAL A 264 -20.16 6.82 4.77
CA VAL A 264 -18.70 6.96 4.95
C VAL A 264 -18.34 8.42 5.10
N THR A 265 -17.62 8.74 6.18
CA THR A 265 -17.05 10.07 6.42
C THR A 265 -15.52 10.05 6.46
N ASN A 266 -14.91 8.93 6.84
CA ASN A 266 -13.46 8.78 6.84
C ASN A 266 -12.99 8.18 5.51
N ILE A 267 -12.24 8.94 4.73
CA ILE A 267 -11.77 8.53 3.39
C ILE A 267 -10.25 8.64 3.32
N LYS A 268 -9.61 7.58 2.86
CA LYS A 268 -8.22 7.60 2.38
C LYS A 268 -8.21 7.76 0.87
N ILE A 269 -7.38 8.67 0.36
CA ILE A 269 -7.01 8.70 -1.05
C ILE A 269 -5.59 8.11 -1.16
N PRO A 270 -5.47 6.82 -1.55
CA PRO A 270 -4.18 6.12 -1.58
C PRO A 270 -3.35 6.43 -2.82
N ASP A 271 -3.77 7.41 -3.64
CA ASP A 271 -3.01 7.87 -4.80
C ASP A 271 -1.55 8.15 -4.40
N GLU A 272 -0.60 7.67 -5.15
CA GLU A 272 0.83 7.87 -4.89
C GLU A 272 1.22 9.35 -4.84
N MET A 273 0.48 10.19 -5.57
CA MET A 273 0.70 11.63 -5.67
C MET A 273 -0.59 12.40 -5.91
N PHE A 274 -1.47 12.43 -4.91
CA PHE A 274 -2.73 13.17 -5.03
C PHE A 274 -2.50 14.68 -5.25
N VAL A 275 -1.65 15.29 -4.40
CA VAL A 275 -1.37 16.74 -4.48
C VAL A 275 -0.30 17.04 -5.55
N LEU A 276 -0.56 16.68 -6.81
CA LEU A 276 0.33 16.95 -7.93
C LEU A 276 -0.40 17.70 -9.06
N ASN A 277 -1.52 17.12 -9.55
CA ASN A 277 -2.29 17.73 -10.62
C ASN A 277 -3.29 18.74 -10.06
N ARG A 278 -2.91 20.02 -10.09
CA ARG A 278 -3.73 21.10 -9.52
C ARG A 278 -5.16 21.13 -10.05
N ARG A 279 -5.38 20.89 -11.37
CA ARG A 279 -6.73 20.91 -11.96
C ARG A 279 -7.58 19.77 -11.38
N HIS A 280 -7.01 18.60 -11.25
CA HIS A 280 -7.65 17.42 -10.66
C HIS A 280 -8.04 17.67 -9.21
N VAL A 281 -7.07 18.08 -8.37
CA VAL A 281 -7.29 18.36 -6.95
C VAL A 281 -8.37 19.42 -6.73
N LEU A 282 -8.24 20.59 -7.38
CA LEU A 282 -9.21 21.68 -7.22
C LEU A 282 -10.61 21.27 -7.72
N GLY A 283 -10.66 20.52 -8.84
CA GLY A 283 -11.93 20.03 -9.38
C GLY A 283 -12.66 19.09 -8.43
N ILE A 284 -11.94 18.21 -7.70
CA ILE A 284 -12.52 17.34 -6.67
C ILE A 284 -12.97 18.16 -5.47
N CYS A 285 -12.08 19.02 -4.94
CA CYS A 285 -12.37 19.85 -3.77
C CYS A 285 -13.62 20.74 -4.00
N ASP A 286 -13.69 21.41 -5.13
CA ASP A 286 -14.85 22.29 -5.46
C ASP A 286 -16.17 21.51 -5.42
N ARG A 287 -16.20 20.27 -5.97
CA ARG A 287 -17.38 19.41 -5.97
C ARG A 287 -17.77 18.90 -4.59
N ILE A 288 -16.78 18.54 -3.75
CA ILE A 288 -17.05 18.16 -2.34
C ILE A 288 -17.66 19.34 -1.57
N ILE A 289 -17.10 20.55 -1.76
CA ILE A 289 -17.60 21.79 -1.13
C ILE A 289 -19.03 22.09 -1.60
N GLU A 290 -19.32 21.98 -2.89
CA GLU A 290 -20.66 22.17 -3.44
C GLU A 290 -21.70 21.19 -2.89
N ARG A 291 -21.30 19.96 -2.54
CA ARG A 291 -22.16 18.96 -1.88
C ARG A 291 -22.41 19.27 -0.39
N GLY A 292 -21.58 20.10 0.23
CA GLY A 292 -21.64 20.38 1.68
C GLY A 292 -21.31 19.16 2.54
N TYR A 293 -20.50 18.23 2.06
CA TYR A 293 -20.12 17.05 2.83
C TYR A 293 -19.13 17.40 3.93
N HIS A 294 -19.33 16.76 5.09
CA HIS A 294 -18.40 16.82 6.23
C HIS A 294 -17.55 15.55 6.26
N LEU A 295 -16.39 15.62 5.60
CA LEU A 295 -15.48 14.49 5.45
C LEU A 295 -14.23 14.65 6.32
N ASN A 296 -13.64 13.53 6.68
CA ASN A 296 -12.30 13.42 7.24
C ASN A 296 -11.43 12.65 6.23
N VAL A 297 -10.74 13.40 5.36
CA VAL A 297 -9.95 12.83 4.26
C VAL A 297 -8.47 12.97 4.56
N TRP A 298 -7.69 11.95 4.18
CA TRP A 298 -6.26 12.09 4.08
C TRP A 298 -5.73 11.64 2.70
N ALA A 299 -4.65 12.28 2.24
CA ALA A 299 -4.02 12.01 0.97
C ALA A 299 -2.50 12.27 1.02
N TYR A 300 -1.76 11.80 -0.01
CA TYR A 300 -0.32 12.01 -0.09
C TYR A 300 0.06 13.29 -0.82
N ALA A 301 1.13 13.91 -0.32
CA ALA A 301 1.79 15.07 -0.91
C ALA A 301 3.32 14.92 -0.85
N ARG A 302 4.02 15.66 -1.70
CA ARG A 302 5.47 15.88 -1.62
C ARG A 302 5.73 17.31 -1.15
N VAL A 303 6.88 17.54 -0.52
CA VAL A 303 7.30 18.87 -0.08
C VAL A 303 7.20 19.91 -1.21
N ASP A 304 7.67 19.55 -2.41
CA ASP A 304 7.73 20.40 -3.59
C ASP A 304 6.43 20.51 -4.39
N THR A 305 5.34 19.85 -3.98
CA THR A 305 4.03 19.93 -4.65
C THR A 305 2.99 20.77 -3.91
N VAL A 306 3.25 21.11 -2.65
CA VAL A 306 2.30 21.82 -1.79
C VAL A 306 2.29 23.34 -2.10
N GLN A 307 1.09 23.90 -2.33
CA GLN A 307 0.85 25.32 -2.64
C GLN A 307 -0.33 25.84 -1.81
N ASP A 308 -0.25 27.10 -1.32
CA ASP A 308 -1.26 27.71 -0.42
C ASP A 308 -2.69 27.62 -0.97
N ARG A 309 -2.87 27.96 -2.26
CA ARG A 309 -4.19 27.90 -2.91
C ARG A 309 -4.81 26.50 -2.93
N ILE A 310 -3.98 25.45 -2.95
CA ILE A 310 -4.45 24.08 -2.88
C ILE A 310 -4.83 23.75 -1.43
N LEU A 311 -4.03 24.17 -0.45
CA LEU A 311 -4.27 23.90 0.96
C LEU A 311 -5.60 24.49 1.45
N GLU A 312 -5.92 25.73 1.08
CA GLU A 312 -7.20 26.35 1.40
C GLU A 312 -8.39 25.50 0.92
N LYS A 313 -8.33 25.04 -0.35
CA LYS A 313 -9.38 24.22 -0.94
C LYS A 313 -9.43 22.81 -0.34
N LEU A 314 -8.29 22.20 -0.08
CA LEU A 314 -8.21 20.91 0.58
C LEU A 314 -8.90 20.97 1.95
N LYS A 315 -8.56 21.96 2.77
CA LYS A 315 -9.19 22.11 4.11
C LYS A 315 -10.69 22.32 4.01
N ALA A 316 -11.14 23.19 3.10
CA ALA A 316 -12.57 23.43 2.91
C ALA A 316 -13.33 22.18 2.42
N ALA A 317 -12.67 21.26 1.71
CA ALA A 317 -13.23 20.00 1.24
C ALA A 317 -13.12 18.85 2.27
N GLY A 318 -12.61 19.12 3.50
CA GLY A 318 -12.50 18.11 4.54
C GLY A 318 -11.21 17.27 4.51
N PHE A 319 -10.18 17.69 3.76
CA PHE A 319 -8.86 17.09 3.88
C PHE A 319 -8.20 17.58 5.17
N ASN A 320 -8.29 16.76 6.20
CA ASN A 320 -7.74 17.09 7.51
C ASN A 320 -6.29 16.61 7.69
N TRP A 321 -5.81 15.71 6.84
CA TRP A 321 -4.47 15.15 6.95
C TRP A 321 -3.76 15.10 5.60
N LEU A 322 -2.46 15.42 5.58
CA LEU A 322 -1.56 15.17 4.46
C LEU A 322 -0.41 14.26 4.90
N GLY A 323 -0.26 13.14 4.19
CA GLY A 323 0.90 12.27 4.27
C GLY A 323 2.05 12.89 3.48
N LEU A 324 3.06 13.43 4.16
CA LEU A 324 4.16 14.16 3.54
C LEU A 324 5.43 13.32 3.46
N GLY A 325 5.88 12.99 2.26
CA GLY A 325 7.14 12.26 2.05
C GLY A 325 8.34 13.18 2.18
N ILE A 326 9.06 13.09 3.29
CA ILE A 326 10.31 13.82 3.61
C ILE A 326 11.52 12.93 3.35
N GLU A 327 11.45 11.68 3.76
CA GLU A 327 12.37 10.56 3.68
C GLU A 327 13.62 10.73 4.55
N SER A 328 14.44 11.78 4.38
CA SER A 328 15.68 12.00 5.14
C SER A 328 15.87 13.47 5.50
N GLY A 329 16.47 13.74 6.66
CA GLY A 329 16.97 15.05 7.06
C GLY A 329 18.27 15.45 6.37
N SER A 330 18.92 14.54 5.64
CA SER A 330 20.13 14.82 4.87
C SER A 330 19.78 15.07 3.40
N GLN A 331 20.13 16.26 2.89
CA GLN A 331 19.95 16.56 1.46
C GLN A 331 20.78 15.62 0.59
N HIS A 332 22.01 15.29 0.97
CA HIS A 332 22.85 14.34 0.24
C HIS A 332 22.16 12.98 0.06
N VAL A 333 21.56 12.45 1.12
CA VAL A 333 20.82 11.17 1.08
C VAL A 333 19.57 11.28 0.20
N ARG A 334 18.82 12.39 0.28
CA ARG A 334 17.65 12.63 -0.59
C ARG A 334 18.04 12.71 -2.07
N ASP A 335 19.14 13.40 -2.38
CA ASP A 335 19.67 13.54 -3.74
C ASP A 335 20.12 12.17 -4.30
N GLY A 336 20.75 11.34 -3.48
CA GLY A 336 21.21 9.99 -3.85
C GLY A 336 20.08 9.03 -4.24
N VAL A 337 18.84 9.29 -3.81
CA VAL A 337 17.66 8.49 -4.16
C VAL A 337 16.65 9.23 -5.07
N GLU A 338 17.05 10.30 -5.70
CA GLU A 338 16.23 11.11 -6.63
C GLU A 338 14.89 11.59 -6.03
N LYS A 339 14.85 11.85 -4.71
CA LYS A 339 13.61 12.29 -4.04
C LYS A 339 13.19 13.70 -4.45
N GLY A 340 14.14 14.58 -4.75
CA GLY A 340 13.90 15.97 -5.13
C GLY A 340 14.96 16.91 -4.53
N ARG A 341 15.05 18.12 -5.09
CA ARG A 341 16.07 19.12 -4.73
C ARG A 341 15.59 20.17 -3.73
N PHE A 342 14.77 19.78 -2.75
CA PHE A 342 14.32 20.67 -1.69
C PHE A 342 15.21 20.58 -0.45
N GLY A 343 15.51 21.73 0.16
CA GLY A 343 16.33 21.82 1.37
C GLY A 343 15.51 21.76 2.66
N ASP A 344 16.22 21.68 3.80
CA ASP A 344 15.59 21.55 5.12
C ASP A 344 14.66 22.74 5.44
N ARG A 345 15.07 23.98 5.08
CA ARG A 345 14.22 25.17 5.24
C ARG A 345 12.90 25.08 4.47
N GLU A 346 12.90 24.44 3.31
CA GLU A 346 11.70 24.24 2.51
C GLU A 346 10.79 23.18 3.14
N ILE A 347 11.37 22.14 3.74
CA ILE A 347 10.62 21.14 4.51
C ILE A 347 9.90 21.81 5.68
N VAL A 348 10.63 22.57 6.51
CA VAL A 348 10.07 23.28 7.67
C VAL A 348 8.96 24.24 7.23
N SER A 349 9.24 25.10 6.25
CA SER A 349 8.24 26.08 5.77
C SER A 349 7.01 25.42 5.15
N THR A 350 7.16 24.25 4.51
CA THR A 350 6.04 23.50 3.95
C THR A 350 5.17 22.90 5.04
N VAL A 351 5.76 22.31 6.09
CA VAL A 351 5.00 21.80 7.25
C VAL A 351 4.24 22.93 7.94
N GLU A 352 4.91 24.08 8.18
CA GLU A 352 4.26 25.25 8.78
C GLU A 352 3.09 25.76 7.93
N ARG A 353 3.26 25.83 6.61
CA ARG A 353 2.17 26.21 5.68
C ARG A 353 0.98 25.27 5.76
N ILE A 354 1.20 23.95 5.73
CA ILE A 354 0.13 22.97 5.84
C ILE A 354 -0.65 23.19 7.15
N ARG A 355 0.07 23.32 8.25
CA ARG A 355 -0.52 23.56 9.59
C ARG A 355 -1.26 24.89 9.71
N SER A 356 -0.74 25.96 9.09
CA SER A 356 -1.40 27.26 9.10
C SER A 356 -2.78 27.27 8.43
N HIS A 357 -3.04 26.29 7.55
CA HIS A 357 -4.35 26.06 6.96
C HIS A 357 -5.24 25.08 7.78
N GLY A 358 -4.79 24.66 8.96
CA GLY A 358 -5.53 23.73 9.83
C GLY A 358 -5.55 22.29 9.33
N ILE A 359 -4.54 21.89 8.55
CA ILE A 359 -4.34 20.52 8.08
C ILE A 359 -3.21 19.88 8.90
N TYR A 360 -3.42 18.67 9.40
CA TYR A 360 -2.44 17.88 10.13
C TYR A 360 -1.46 17.21 9.17
N VAL A 361 -0.25 16.96 9.65
CA VAL A 361 0.81 16.33 8.87
C VAL A 361 1.14 14.95 9.42
N ALA A 362 1.08 13.94 8.55
CA ALA A 362 1.66 12.63 8.77
C ALA A 362 2.98 12.54 7.98
N ALA A 363 4.11 12.80 8.64
CA ALA A 363 5.41 12.83 7.99
C ALA A 363 5.98 11.42 7.81
N ASN A 364 6.61 11.15 6.66
CA ASN A 364 7.23 9.86 6.35
C ASN A 364 8.75 10.02 6.25
N TYR A 365 9.47 9.15 6.97
CA TYR A 365 10.92 9.10 7.04
C TYR A 365 11.43 7.69 6.73
N ILE A 366 12.59 7.59 6.10
CA ILE A 366 13.26 6.33 5.76
C ILE A 366 14.69 6.38 6.31
N PHE A 367 15.07 5.37 7.09
CA PHE A 367 16.43 5.16 7.56
C PHE A 367 17.12 4.06 6.76
N GLY A 368 18.43 4.16 6.56
CA GLY A 368 19.20 3.17 5.84
C GLY A 368 19.08 3.27 4.33
N LEU A 369 18.79 4.45 3.77
CA LEU A 369 18.97 4.69 2.35
C LEU A 369 20.48 4.53 1.98
N PRO A 370 20.84 4.22 0.73
CA PRO A 370 22.22 3.81 0.37
C PRO A 370 23.34 4.68 0.93
N ASP A 371 23.15 6.00 0.92
CA ASP A 371 24.15 6.97 1.40
C ASP A 371 24.01 7.31 2.89
N ASP A 372 23.12 6.62 3.63
CA ASP A 372 22.93 6.89 5.05
C ASP A 372 24.14 6.43 5.89
N THR A 373 24.43 7.25 6.85
CA THR A 373 25.34 7.00 7.97
C THR A 373 24.58 7.14 9.28
N LEU A 374 25.16 6.74 10.40
CA LEU A 374 24.54 6.98 11.71
C LEU A 374 24.28 8.48 11.95
N THR A 375 25.17 9.36 11.46
CA THR A 375 25.02 10.80 11.57
C THR A 375 23.84 11.32 10.75
N SER A 376 23.65 10.87 9.52
CA SER A 376 22.52 11.32 8.68
C SER A 376 21.19 10.76 9.16
N MET A 377 21.16 9.52 9.65
CA MET A 377 19.95 8.97 10.29
C MET A 377 19.60 9.75 11.56
N ARG A 378 20.60 10.15 12.38
CA ARG A 378 20.36 11.01 13.53
C ARG A 378 19.82 12.38 13.10
N ALA A 379 20.39 13.01 12.08
CA ALA A 379 19.88 14.27 11.53
C ALA A 379 18.43 14.15 11.03
N THR A 380 18.04 12.99 10.49
CA THR A 380 16.66 12.71 10.09
C THR A 380 15.73 12.66 11.30
N LEU A 381 16.13 12.01 12.38
CA LEU A 381 15.35 11.97 13.62
C LEU A 381 15.30 13.35 14.30
N ASP A 382 16.40 14.10 14.31
CA ASP A 382 16.44 15.46 14.87
C ASP A 382 15.50 16.40 14.11
N LEU A 383 15.46 16.31 12.77
CA LEU A 383 14.48 17.03 11.95
C LEU A 383 13.04 16.60 12.27
N ALA A 384 12.79 15.31 12.46
CA ALA A 384 11.45 14.82 12.83
C ALA A 384 11.00 15.39 14.18
N LEU A 385 11.90 15.44 15.17
CA LEU A 385 11.65 16.01 16.50
C LEU A 385 11.44 17.53 16.44
N GLU A 386 12.20 18.24 15.60
CA GLU A 386 12.04 19.69 15.34
C GLU A 386 10.68 19.99 14.72
N LEU A 387 10.30 19.27 13.65
CA LEU A 387 9.02 19.42 12.96
C LEU A 387 7.85 19.05 13.87
N ASN A 388 8.02 18.06 14.73
CA ASN A 388 7.05 17.61 15.73
C ASN A 388 5.65 17.48 15.11
N THR A 389 5.52 16.69 14.02
CA THR A 389 4.27 16.52 13.28
C THR A 389 3.25 15.67 14.04
N GLU A 390 1.96 15.80 13.72
CA GLU A 390 0.87 15.14 14.44
C GLU A 390 0.96 13.61 14.33
N TRP A 391 1.57 13.11 13.24
CA TRP A 391 1.95 11.71 13.09
C TRP A 391 3.29 11.60 12.35
N ALA A 392 4.06 10.57 12.66
CA ALA A 392 5.30 10.24 11.96
C ALA A 392 5.36 8.75 11.64
N ASN A 393 5.78 8.41 10.43
CA ASN A 393 6.10 7.06 10.04
C ASN A 393 7.61 6.94 9.86
N PHE A 394 8.22 5.98 10.54
CA PHE A 394 9.63 5.64 10.42
C PHE A 394 9.77 4.29 9.75
N TYR A 395 10.38 4.27 8.58
CA TYR A 395 10.64 3.08 7.78
C TYR A 395 12.13 2.78 7.71
N CYS A 396 12.47 1.50 7.54
CA CYS A 396 13.79 1.14 7.03
C CYS A 396 13.77 1.12 5.49
N ALA A 397 14.88 1.42 4.85
CA ALA A 397 15.02 1.23 3.42
C ALA A 397 14.88 -0.25 3.07
N MET A 398 13.97 -0.54 2.14
CA MET A 398 13.74 -1.87 1.59
C MET A 398 13.94 -1.81 0.09
N ALA A 399 14.77 -2.69 -0.44
CA ALA A 399 14.97 -2.81 -1.87
C ALA A 399 13.84 -3.64 -2.50
N TYR A 400 12.64 -3.08 -2.59
CA TYR A 400 11.49 -3.81 -3.13
C TYR A 400 11.70 -4.22 -4.59
N PRO A 401 11.33 -5.45 -5.00
CA PRO A 401 11.30 -5.85 -6.40
C PRO A 401 10.54 -4.84 -7.27
N GLY A 402 11.14 -4.48 -8.40
CA GLY A 402 10.61 -3.46 -9.32
C GLY A 402 11.09 -2.03 -9.03
N SER A 403 11.81 -1.79 -7.93
CA SER A 403 12.51 -0.53 -7.70
C SER A 403 13.92 -0.55 -8.32
N PRO A 404 14.47 0.61 -8.76
CA PRO A 404 15.89 0.69 -9.13
C PRO A 404 16.83 0.24 -8.00
N LEU A 405 16.45 0.49 -6.76
CA LEU A 405 17.21 0.09 -5.57
C LEU A 405 17.38 -1.44 -5.45
N TYR A 406 16.41 -2.23 -5.92
CA TYR A 406 16.52 -3.69 -5.96
C TYR A 406 17.64 -4.15 -6.91
N GLY A 407 17.74 -3.51 -8.07
CA GLY A 407 18.86 -3.75 -9.00
C GLY A 407 20.20 -3.36 -8.39
N LEU A 408 20.28 -2.16 -7.82
CA LEU A 408 21.49 -1.67 -7.15
C LEU A 408 21.96 -2.59 -6.02
N ALA A 409 21.04 -3.07 -5.18
CA ALA A 409 21.38 -3.98 -4.09
C ALA A 409 21.97 -5.30 -4.60
N LYS A 410 21.41 -5.86 -5.69
CA LYS A 410 21.97 -7.06 -6.36
C LYS A 410 23.35 -6.81 -6.94
N ASP A 411 23.54 -5.69 -7.63
CA ASP A 411 24.82 -5.33 -8.24
C ASP A 411 25.93 -5.13 -7.18
N LYS A 412 25.55 -4.62 -6.01
CA LYS A 412 26.47 -4.45 -4.88
C LYS A 412 26.66 -5.72 -4.04
N GLY A 413 25.88 -6.78 -4.28
CA GLY A 413 25.89 -7.98 -3.47
C GLY A 413 25.39 -7.75 -2.04
N TRP A 414 24.54 -6.75 -1.82
CA TRP A 414 23.92 -6.53 -0.52
C TRP A 414 22.91 -7.62 -0.21
N PRO A 415 22.84 -8.12 1.03
CA PRO A 415 21.88 -9.17 1.38
C PRO A 415 20.45 -8.68 1.21
N LEU A 416 19.64 -9.49 0.54
CA LEU A 416 18.21 -9.25 0.35
C LEU A 416 17.40 -10.32 1.10
N PRO A 417 16.19 -10.00 1.57
CA PRO A 417 15.33 -10.99 2.22
C PRO A 417 15.06 -12.24 1.39
N ASP A 418 15.04 -12.11 0.06
CA ASP A 418 14.76 -13.17 -0.90
C ASP A 418 16.00 -13.93 -1.42
N ASP A 419 17.16 -13.71 -0.82
CA ASP A 419 18.35 -14.50 -1.07
C ASP A 419 18.21 -15.90 -0.48
N LEU A 420 19.02 -16.85 -0.98
CA LEU A 420 19.04 -18.21 -0.47
C LEU A 420 19.41 -18.25 1.02
N GLY A 421 18.50 -18.81 1.82
CA GLY A 421 18.65 -18.85 3.29
C GLY A 421 18.17 -17.58 4.02
N GLY A 422 17.69 -16.59 3.28
CA GLY A 422 17.04 -15.41 3.84
C GLY A 422 15.62 -15.68 4.35
N PRO A 423 14.98 -14.69 4.97
CA PRO A 423 13.62 -14.82 5.51
C PRO A 423 12.52 -14.94 4.43
N GLY A 424 12.84 -14.77 3.16
CA GLY A 424 11.88 -14.73 2.07
C GLY A 424 11.08 -13.42 2.02
N TRP A 425 9.98 -13.43 1.28
CA TRP A 425 9.19 -12.22 1.02
C TRP A 425 8.65 -11.52 2.26
N ILE A 426 8.49 -12.23 3.40
CA ILE A 426 8.07 -11.60 4.66
C ILE A 426 9.14 -10.66 5.23
N GLY A 427 10.41 -10.89 4.92
CA GLY A 427 11.51 -10.05 5.36
C GLY A 427 11.45 -8.60 4.84
N TYR A 428 10.64 -8.35 3.79
CA TYR A 428 10.34 -7.01 3.30
C TYR A 428 9.33 -6.24 4.16
N SER A 429 8.74 -6.85 5.18
CA SER A 429 7.83 -6.15 6.08
C SER A 429 8.59 -5.35 7.14
N GLN A 430 8.17 -4.10 7.37
CA GLN A 430 8.73 -3.21 8.40
C GLN A 430 8.48 -3.72 9.82
N HIS A 431 7.43 -4.53 10.04
CA HIS A 431 6.97 -4.94 11.37
C HIS A 431 6.97 -6.44 11.61
N ALA A 432 7.36 -7.25 10.61
CA ALA A 432 7.45 -8.69 10.79
C ALA A 432 8.59 -9.08 11.74
N TYR A 433 8.47 -10.26 12.34
CA TYR A 433 9.52 -10.85 13.17
C TYR A 433 10.83 -11.02 12.38
N ASP A 434 10.72 -11.39 11.10
CA ASP A 434 11.82 -11.70 10.20
C ASP A 434 12.26 -10.51 9.33
N THR A 435 11.92 -9.28 9.71
CA THR A 435 12.33 -8.08 8.99
C THR A 435 13.83 -8.05 8.71
N LEU A 436 14.20 -7.84 7.44
CA LEU A 436 15.59 -7.67 7.01
C LEU A 436 15.67 -6.46 6.08
N PRO A 437 15.99 -5.26 6.61
CA PRO A 437 16.15 -4.06 5.80
C PRO A 437 17.47 -4.11 5.01
N LEU A 438 17.61 -3.14 4.10
CA LEU A 438 18.83 -2.96 3.35
C LEU A 438 19.95 -2.46 4.29
N PRO A 439 21.19 -2.95 4.17
CA PRO A 439 22.36 -2.31 4.76
C PRO A 439 22.72 -1.03 3.98
N THR A 440 23.59 -0.22 4.53
CA THR A 440 24.26 0.87 3.80
C THR A 440 25.73 0.53 3.57
N GLU A 441 26.49 1.44 2.96
CA GLU A 441 27.93 1.28 2.82
C GLU A 441 28.66 1.19 4.18
N GLN A 442 28.06 1.70 5.25
CA GLN A 442 28.69 1.84 6.57
C GLN A 442 27.96 1.10 7.70
N LEU A 443 26.70 0.75 7.50
CA LEU A 443 25.83 0.20 8.54
C LEU A 443 25.28 -1.16 8.11
N SER A 444 25.24 -2.08 9.05
CA SER A 444 24.55 -3.36 8.84
C SER A 444 23.03 -3.17 8.82
N ALA A 445 22.31 -4.14 8.24
CA ALA A 445 20.84 -4.18 8.29
C ALA A 445 20.30 -4.13 9.73
N THR A 446 20.99 -4.78 10.68
CA THR A 446 20.63 -4.76 12.10
C THR A 446 20.80 -3.37 12.71
N ASP A 447 21.89 -2.66 12.40
CA ASP A 447 22.10 -1.30 12.90
C ASP A 447 21.00 -0.34 12.45
N VAL A 448 20.59 -0.46 11.18
CA VAL A 448 19.48 0.34 10.61
C VAL A 448 18.15 0.01 11.31
N LEU A 449 17.85 -1.26 11.51
CA LEU A 449 16.60 -1.70 12.15
C LEU A 449 16.52 -1.26 13.61
N ASP A 450 17.61 -1.44 14.37
CA ASP A 450 17.69 -1.02 15.76
C ASP A 450 17.61 0.49 15.92
N PHE A 451 18.23 1.23 14.99
CA PHE A 451 18.09 2.68 14.97
C PHE A 451 16.64 3.09 14.75
N ARG A 452 15.96 2.49 13.77
CA ARG A 452 14.56 2.79 13.46
C ARG A 452 13.65 2.50 14.65
N ASP A 453 13.81 1.35 15.29
CA ASP A 453 12.95 0.96 16.42
C ASP A 453 13.16 1.88 17.63
N ARG A 454 14.40 2.32 17.89
CA ARG A 454 14.69 3.34 18.92
C ARG A 454 14.15 4.72 18.54
N ALA A 455 14.30 5.13 17.28
CA ALA A 455 13.79 6.41 16.79
C ALA A 455 12.28 6.53 16.93
N PHE A 456 11.54 5.44 16.69
CA PHE A 456 10.11 5.38 16.92
C PHE A 456 9.76 5.71 18.38
N LEU A 457 10.38 5.03 19.35
CA LEU A 457 10.13 5.26 20.76
C LEU A 457 10.57 6.68 21.19
N GLU A 458 11.74 7.15 20.73
CA GLU A 458 12.26 8.47 21.04
C GLU A 458 11.30 9.58 20.58
N TYR A 459 10.71 9.43 19.39
CA TYR A 459 9.75 10.40 18.86
C TYR A 459 8.42 10.35 19.60
N PHE A 460 7.77 9.19 19.69
CA PHE A 460 6.41 9.07 20.21
C PHE A 460 6.32 9.23 21.73
N GLN A 461 7.42 9.02 22.46
CA GLN A 461 7.51 9.29 23.89
C GLN A 461 8.09 10.68 24.21
N HIS A 462 8.45 11.47 23.18
CA HIS A 462 9.04 12.79 23.41
C HIS A 462 8.03 13.73 24.07
N PRO A 463 8.40 14.47 25.17
CA PRO A 463 7.48 15.36 25.87
C PRO A 463 6.84 16.43 24.99
N SER A 464 7.57 16.98 23.99
CA SER A 464 7.03 17.97 23.06
C SER A 464 5.92 17.36 22.18
N TYR A 465 6.07 16.09 21.75
CA TYR A 465 5.09 15.40 20.95
C TYR A 465 3.83 15.07 21.77
N LEU A 466 3.97 14.50 22.94
CA LEU A 466 2.83 14.24 23.83
C LEU A 466 2.10 15.55 24.21
N GLY A 467 2.84 16.63 24.43
CA GLY A 467 2.29 17.96 24.65
C GLY A 467 1.54 18.52 23.43
N LEU A 468 2.01 18.25 22.20
CA LEU A 468 1.30 18.59 20.97
C LEU A 468 -0.03 17.83 20.86
N LEU A 469 -0.02 16.51 21.07
CA LEU A 469 -1.23 15.69 21.03
C LEU A 469 -2.26 16.16 22.06
N HIS A 470 -1.81 16.41 23.28
CA HIS A 470 -2.70 16.91 24.34
C HIS A 470 -3.36 18.24 23.97
N ARG A 471 -2.62 19.16 23.33
CA ARG A 471 -3.17 20.47 22.91
C ARG A 471 -4.12 20.34 21.72
N ASN A 472 -3.78 19.52 20.74
CA ASN A 472 -4.53 19.43 19.47
C ASN A 472 -5.75 18.51 19.58
N PHE A 473 -5.65 17.41 20.33
CA PHE A 473 -6.64 16.32 20.35
C PHE A 473 -7.13 15.94 21.74
N GLY A 474 -6.52 16.49 22.80
CA GLY A 474 -6.87 16.18 24.18
C GLY A 474 -6.04 15.05 24.82
N PRO A 475 -6.17 14.87 26.16
CA PRO A 475 -5.35 13.94 26.92
C PRO A 475 -5.54 12.48 26.49
N HIS A 476 -6.74 12.07 26.11
CA HIS A 476 -7.05 10.71 25.72
C HIS A 476 -6.26 10.22 24.50
N VAL A 477 -5.88 11.12 23.57
CA VAL A 477 -5.04 10.75 22.41
C VAL A 477 -3.58 10.59 22.84
N ALA A 478 -3.09 11.45 23.74
CA ALA A 478 -1.74 11.29 24.31
C ALA A 478 -1.61 9.97 25.09
N ASP A 479 -2.64 9.60 25.87
CA ASP A 479 -2.69 8.33 26.61
C ASP A 479 -2.73 7.14 25.64
N HIS A 480 -3.55 7.21 24.58
CA HIS A 480 -3.63 6.19 23.54
C HIS A 480 -2.28 5.95 22.84
N VAL A 481 -1.55 7.02 22.51
CA VAL A 481 -0.23 6.89 21.88
C VAL A 481 0.81 6.36 22.88
N THR A 482 0.71 6.72 24.15
CA THR A 482 1.58 6.17 25.21
C THR A 482 1.35 4.65 25.35
N GLU A 483 0.10 4.21 25.32
CA GLU A 483 -0.25 2.78 25.31
C GLU A 483 0.28 2.09 24.04
N MET A 484 0.13 2.70 22.87
CA MET A 484 0.69 2.19 21.61
C MET A 484 2.19 1.92 21.73
N CYS A 485 2.94 2.80 22.38
CA CYS A 485 4.40 2.63 22.58
C CYS A 485 4.75 1.47 23.54
N SER A 486 3.80 0.92 24.27
CA SER A 486 4.03 -0.27 25.11
C SER A 486 4.05 -1.58 24.32
N HIS A 487 3.56 -1.58 23.07
CA HIS A 487 3.60 -2.74 22.21
C HIS A 487 4.98 -2.92 21.59
N HIS A 488 5.65 -4.00 21.97
CA HIS A 488 6.96 -4.32 21.44
C HIS A 488 6.86 -5.20 20.18
N VAL A 489 7.42 -4.73 19.09
CA VAL A 489 7.60 -5.55 17.87
C VAL A 489 8.77 -6.49 18.12
N ARG A 490 8.53 -7.81 18.07
CA ARG A 490 9.58 -8.81 18.22
C ARG A 490 10.45 -8.88 16.97
N ARG A 491 11.77 -9.09 17.16
CA ARG A 491 12.76 -9.16 16.09
C ARG A 491 13.62 -10.42 16.22
N ARG A 492 13.81 -11.14 15.13
CA ARG A 492 14.62 -12.38 15.10
C ARG A 492 16.03 -12.17 15.64
N HIS A 493 16.70 -11.07 15.28
CA HIS A 493 18.08 -10.80 15.69
C HIS A 493 18.22 -10.56 17.19
N HIS A 494 17.20 -10.01 17.86
CA HIS A 494 17.20 -9.87 19.32
C HIS A 494 17.12 -11.23 20.03
N ASP A 495 16.24 -12.13 19.52
CA ASP A 495 16.10 -13.47 20.10
C ASP A 495 17.36 -14.32 19.84
N ALA A 496 18.04 -14.15 18.70
CA ALA A 496 19.28 -14.86 18.38
C ALA A 496 20.47 -14.45 19.26
N THR A 497 20.53 -13.19 19.70
CA THR A 497 21.57 -12.72 20.63
C THR A 497 21.28 -13.10 22.09
N ALA A 498 20.04 -13.45 22.43
CA ALA A 498 19.65 -13.89 23.77
C ALA A 498 19.91 -15.40 24.00
N MET A 499 20.26 -16.20 22.96
CA MET A 499 20.64 -17.58 23.14
C MET A 499 22.11 -17.64 23.60
N PRO A 500 22.44 -18.26 24.77
CA PRO A 500 23.80 -18.48 25.13
C PRO A 500 24.47 -19.42 24.13
N THR A 501 25.62 -19.01 23.62
CA THR A 501 26.54 -19.89 22.87
C THR A 501 26.82 -21.12 23.73
N VAL A 502 26.26 -22.28 23.35
CA VAL A 502 26.57 -23.58 23.92
C VAL A 502 27.90 -24.07 23.37
#